data_3744eab40c471bf4d360f9965f2f3017
#
_entry.id   3744eab40c471bf4d360f9965f2f3017
#
_cell.length_a   1.000
_cell.length_b   1.000
_cell.length_c   1.000
_cell.angle_alpha   90.00
_cell.angle_beta   90.00
_cell.angle_gamma   90.00
#
_symmetry.space_group_name_H-M   'P 1'
#
loop_
_entity.id
_entity.type
_entity.pdbx_description
1 polymer ?
#
loop_
_entity_poly.entity_id
_entity_poly.type
_entity_poly.pdbx_seq_one_letter_code
_entity_poly.pdbx_strand_id
1 'polypeptide(L)'
;TSEKQIANDFVHENKRLKIIDAAYGLKYKYGVEELWLSPSNYLMLASNIKDGLQEQIGSKYINAEIEEKYGELEETLSIMDAEIRRIAKDAQSRGQETIVVSSNVFKYLEDYGFTVISLEDYEPNTSNLSSLKSNFNSGVYRYILTRANEEDSEVLKELKSGTNITSVPVNMMHTLSEENHANNETYISIMNQYISDLKTITNY
;
A
#
# COMPACT_ATOMS: atom_id res chain seq x y z
N THR A 1 11.39 -12.80 -11.45
CA THR A 1 10.54 -11.65 -11.81
C THR A 1 11.04 -11.08 -13.12
N SER A 2 10.17 -10.42 -13.92
CA SER A 2 10.52 -9.75 -15.16
C SER A 2 11.60 -8.67 -14.97
N GLU A 3 11.53 -7.94 -13.87
CA GLU A 3 12.52 -6.92 -13.50
C GLU A 3 13.93 -7.48 -13.33
N LYS A 4 14.08 -8.64 -12.69
CA LYS A 4 15.39 -9.27 -12.50
C LYS A 4 16.02 -9.66 -13.84
N GLN A 5 15.22 -10.08 -14.80
CA GLN A 5 15.70 -10.39 -16.15
C GLN A 5 16.14 -9.11 -16.87
N ILE A 6 15.30 -8.07 -16.85
CA ILE A 6 15.62 -6.76 -17.43
C ILE A 6 16.92 -6.19 -16.84
N ALA A 7 17.05 -6.24 -15.50
CA ALA A 7 18.26 -5.77 -14.81
C ALA A 7 19.51 -6.55 -15.25
N ASN A 8 19.41 -7.87 -15.38
CA ASN A 8 20.53 -8.71 -15.88
C ASN A 8 20.90 -8.37 -17.33
N ASP A 9 19.91 -8.13 -18.19
CA ASP A 9 20.16 -7.75 -19.59
C ASP A 9 20.91 -6.41 -19.66
N PHE A 10 20.51 -5.40 -18.87
CA PHE A 10 21.24 -4.14 -18.79
C PHE A 10 22.69 -4.29 -18.31
N VAL A 11 22.95 -5.11 -17.29
CA VAL A 11 24.31 -5.40 -16.82
C VAL A 11 25.13 -6.15 -17.88
N HIS A 12 24.48 -7.03 -18.65
CA HIS A 12 25.15 -7.74 -19.73
C HIS A 12 25.60 -6.78 -20.84
N GLU A 13 24.75 -5.81 -21.18
CA GLU A 13 25.06 -4.77 -22.18
C GLU A 13 26.09 -3.76 -21.66
N ASN A 14 26.02 -3.42 -20.36
CA ASN A 14 26.94 -2.47 -19.75
C ASN A 14 27.49 -2.97 -18.41
N LYS A 15 28.65 -3.57 -18.42
CA LYS A 15 29.34 -4.13 -17.25
C LYS A 15 29.70 -3.11 -16.15
N ARG A 16 29.56 -1.79 -16.43
CA ARG A 16 29.79 -0.74 -15.44
C ARG A 16 28.54 -0.44 -14.61
N LEU A 17 27.38 -0.92 -15.04
CA LEU A 17 26.14 -0.78 -14.26
C LEU A 17 26.23 -1.59 -12.97
N LYS A 18 25.70 -1.00 -11.93
CA LYS A 18 25.51 -1.63 -10.63
C LYS A 18 24.03 -1.72 -10.35
N ILE A 19 23.58 -2.88 -9.88
CA ILE A 19 22.19 -3.10 -9.50
C ILE A 19 22.10 -2.97 -7.99
N ILE A 20 21.11 -2.24 -7.53
CA ILE A 20 20.69 -2.20 -6.13
C ILE A 20 19.35 -2.92 -6.05
N ASP A 21 19.28 -4.04 -5.32
CA ASP A 21 18.03 -4.73 -5.04
C ASP A 21 17.34 -4.02 -3.87
N ALA A 22 16.43 -3.11 -4.19
CA ALA A 22 15.68 -2.36 -3.19
C ALA A 22 14.78 -3.27 -2.33
N ALA A 23 14.29 -4.38 -2.87
CA ALA A 23 13.40 -5.31 -2.18
C ALA A 23 14.15 -6.42 -1.41
N TYR A 24 15.48 -6.33 -1.29
CA TYR A 24 16.28 -7.32 -0.58
C TYR A 24 15.76 -7.53 0.86
N GLY A 25 15.50 -8.79 1.20
CA GLY A 25 14.98 -9.17 2.51
C GLY A 25 13.48 -8.98 2.73
N LEU A 26 12.76 -8.31 1.82
CA LEU A 26 11.32 -8.19 1.86
C LEU A 26 10.63 -9.45 1.32
N LYS A 27 9.45 -9.75 1.86
CA LYS A 27 8.63 -10.89 1.43
C LYS A 27 7.43 -10.39 0.64
N TYR A 28 7.23 -10.96 -0.52
CA TYR A 28 6.01 -10.78 -1.31
C TYR A 28 4.91 -11.67 -0.73
N LYS A 29 3.99 -11.08 0.01
CA LYS A 29 2.80 -11.77 0.54
C LYS A 29 1.68 -11.67 -0.50
N TYR A 30 0.90 -12.73 -0.66
CA TYR A 30 -0.29 -12.76 -1.52
C TYR A 30 -0.01 -12.44 -3.01
N GLY A 31 1.24 -12.52 -3.48
CA GLY A 31 1.62 -12.14 -4.83
C GLY A 31 1.62 -10.63 -5.10
N VAL A 32 1.55 -9.82 -4.06
CA VAL A 32 1.51 -8.35 -4.13
C VAL A 32 2.92 -7.80 -4.28
N GLU A 33 3.12 -6.96 -5.28
CA GLU A 33 4.41 -6.31 -5.57
C GLU A 33 4.45 -4.84 -5.06
N GLU A 34 3.31 -4.25 -4.70
CA GLU A 34 3.17 -2.86 -4.23
C GLU A 34 3.63 -2.69 -2.77
N LEU A 35 4.89 -3.04 -2.51
CA LEU A 35 5.48 -3.01 -1.17
C LEU A 35 5.50 -1.60 -0.56
N TRP A 36 5.56 -0.57 -1.41
CA TRP A 36 5.59 0.84 -0.99
C TRP A 36 4.31 1.34 -0.33
N LEU A 37 3.18 0.62 -0.42
CA LEU A 37 1.94 0.98 0.28
C LEU A 37 2.04 0.83 1.80
N SER A 38 2.95 -0.01 2.28
CA SER A 38 3.29 -0.11 3.70
C SER A 38 4.45 0.82 4.02
N PRO A 39 4.28 1.83 4.90
CA PRO A 39 5.39 2.72 5.30
C PRO A 39 6.60 1.97 5.84
N SER A 40 6.41 0.88 6.59
CA SER A 40 7.52 0.06 7.10
C SER A 40 8.27 -0.67 5.98
N ASN A 41 7.56 -1.20 4.97
CA ASN A 41 8.22 -1.82 3.82
C ASN A 41 8.93 -0.75 2.97
N TYR A 42 8.31 0.43 2.78
CA TYR A 42 8.93 1.52 2.04
C TYR A 42 10.22 2.01 2.72
N LEU A 43 10.23 2.05 4.04
CA LEU A 43 11.45 2.35 4.79
C LEU A 43 12.56 1.34 4.53
N MET A 44 12.24 0.04 4.47
CA MET A 44 13.20 -1.00 4.10
C MET A 44 13.70 -0.84 2.66
N LEU A 45 12.80 -0.53 1.71
CA LEU A 45 13.19 -0.22 0.33
C LEU A 45 14.19 0.95 0.29
N ALA A 46 13.89 2.03 1.00
CA ALA A 46 14.73 3.22 1.07
C ALA A 46 16.10 2.93 1.73
N SER A 47 16.12 2.11 2.80
CA SER A 47 17.36 1.68 3.46
C SER A 47 18.25 0.87 2.52
N ASN A 48 17.68 -0.09 1.79
CA ASN A 48 18.44 -0.90 0.83
C ASN A 48 19.01 -0.03 -0.31
N ILE A 49 18.25 0.96 -0.77
CA ILE A 49 18.73 1.92 -1.78
C ILE A 49 19.86 2.78 -1.22
N LYS A 50 19.70 3.32 -0.01
CA LYS A 50 20.72 4.12 0.67
C LYS A 50 22.03 3.33 0.81
N ASP A 51 21.95 2.12 1.36
CA ASP A 51 23.14 1.27 1.58
C ASP A 51 23.82 0.94 0.25
N GLY A 52 23.06 0.55 -0.77
CA GLY A 52 23.60 0.27 -2.10
C GLY A 52 24.23 1.51 -2.76
N LEU A 53 23.69 2.70 -2.59
CA LEU A 53 24.29 3.95 -3.07
C LEU A 53 25.59 4.26 -2.34
N GLN A 54 25.63 4.14 -1.01
CA GLN A 54 26.81 4.41 -0.21
C GLN A 54 27.96 3.45 -0.51
N GLU A 55 27.68 2.18 -0.83
CA GLU A 55 28.68 1.22 -1.30
C GLU A 55 29.30 1.61 -2.64
N GLN A 56 28.55 2.24 -3.53
CA GLN A 56 29.00 2.60 -4.88
C GLN A 56 29.65 3.99 -4.96
N ILE A 57 29.29 4.88 -4.03
CA ILE A 57 29.74 6.28 -4.03
C ILE A 57 30.93 6.45 -3.07
N GLY A 58 32.13 6.68 -3.60
CA GLY A 58 33.34 6.87 -2.81
C GLY A 58 33.46 8.24 -2.11
N SER A 59 32.51 9.15 -2.31
CA SER A 59 32.53 10.51 -1.76
C SER A 59 31.92 10.57 -0.37
N LYS A 60 32.71 10.89 0.64
CA LYS A 60 32.22 11.09 2.01
C LYS A 60 31.18 12.21 2.13
N TYR A 61 31.31 13.25 1.32
CA TYR A 61 30.37 14.37 1.31
C TYR A 61 28.99 13.93 0.81
N ILE A 62 28.94 13.24 -0.34
CA ILE A 62 27.69 12.74 -0.91
C ILE A 62 27.06 11.68 0.01
N ASN A 63 27.88 10.81 0.60
CA ASN A 63 27.36 9.81 1.54
C ASN A 63 26.75 10.45 2.81
N ALA A 64 27.29 11.57 3.29
CA ALA A 64 26.72 12.32 4.40
C ALA A 64 25.36 12.96 4.01
N GLU A 65 25.24 13.51 2.79
CA GLU A 65 23.99 14.05 2.28
C GLU A 65 22.91 12.96 2.10
N ILE A 66 23.29 11.79 1.58
CA ILE A 66 22.39 10.62 1.47
C ILE A 66 21.88 10.20 2.86
N GLU A 67 22.76 10.15 3.85
CA GLU A 67 22.38 9.78 5.22
C GLU A 67 21.42 10.80 5.84
N GLU A 68 21.69 12.10 5.65
CA GLU A 68 20.80 13.17 6.13
C GLU A 68 19.40 13.07 5.51
N LYS A 69 19.33 12.92 4.17
CA LYS A 69 18.05 12.80 3.47
C LYS A 69 17.30 11.51 3.81
N TYR A 70 18.02 10.42 4.02
CA TYR A 70 17.42 9.20 4.50
C TYR A 70 16.84 9.37 5.91
N GLY A 71 17.54 10.05 6.83
CA GLY A 71 17.05 10.32 8.18
C GLY A 71 15.74 11.14 8.19
N GLU A 72 15.62 12.16 7.33
CA GLU A 72 14.38 12.94 7.16
C GLU A 72 13.21 12.04 6.68
N LEU A 73 13.49 11.15 5.73
CA LEU A 73 12.50 10.19 5.20
C LEU A 73 12.13 9.15 6.25
N GLU A 74 13.11 8.61 6.98
CA GLU A 74 12.91 7.62 8.06
C GLU A 74 12.00 8.17 9.15
N GLU A 75 12.21 9.41 9.61
CA GLU A 75 11.36 10.06 10.58
C GLU A 75 9.91 10.14 10.07
N THR A 76 9.74 10.61 8.82
CA THR A 76 8.41 10.78 8.22
C THR A 76 7.67 9.45 8.09
N LEU A 77 8.33 8.42 7.56
CA LEU A 77 7.72 7.10 7.37
C LEU A 77 7.43 6.40 8.71
N SER A 78 8.29 6.60 9.70
CA SER A 78 8.07 6.06 11.06
C SER A 78 6.85 6.67 11.73
N ILE A 79 6.61 7.96 11.54
CA ILE A 79 5.40 8.63 12.02
C ILE A 79 4.16 8.06 11.35
N MET A 80 4.19 7.84 10.03
CA MET A 80 3.10 7.23 9.28
C MET A 80 2.80 5.80 9.73
N ASP A 81 3.85 4.98 9.90
CA ASP A 81 3.72 3.61 10.40
C ASP A 81 3.07 3.58 11.80
N ALA A 82 3.53 4.44 12.69
CA ALA A 82 2.98 4.57 14.04
C ALA A 82 1.51 5.02 14.03
N GLU A 83 1.13 5.93 13.11
CA GLU A 83 -0.26 6.40 13.00
C GLU A 83 -1.19 5.29 12.50
N ILE A 84 -0.79 4.48 11.51
CA ILE A 84 -1.58 3.33 11.06
C ILE A 84 -1.75 2.33 12.21
N ARG A 85 -0.69 2.02 12.97
CA ARG A 85 -0.77 1.14 14.16
C ARG A 85 -1.72 1.69 15.22
N ARG A 86 -1.69 2.99 15.43
CA ARG A 86 -2.60 3.67 16.37
C ARG A 86 -4.05 3.53 15.92
N ILE A 87 -4.34 3.79 14.63
CA ILE A 87 -5.67 3.64 14.06
C ILE A 87 -6.17 2.20 14.21
N ALA A 88 -5.34 1.20 13.91
CA ALA A 88 -5.70 -0.21 14.06
C ALA A 88 -6.02 -0.56 15.52
N LYS A 89 -5.20 -0.11 16.48
CA LYS A 89 -5.43 -0.33 17.91
C LYS A 89 -6.72 0.34 18.40
N ASP A 90 -6.97 1.56 17.96
CA ASP A 90 -8.20 2.28 18.29
C ASP A 90 -9.44 1.58 17.69
N ALA A 91 -9.34 1.07 16.45
CA ALA A 91 -10.40 0.29 15.81
C ALA A 91 -10.66 -1.02 16.57
N GLN A 92 -9.62 -1.76 16.94
CA GLN A 92 -9.73 -2.99 17.73
C GLN A 92 -10.45 -2.75 19.07
N SER A 93 -10.13 -1.65 19.75
CA SER A 93 -10.77 -1.31 21.03
C SER A 93 -12.29 -1.10 20.93
N ARG A 94 -12.78 -0.81 19.71
CA ARG A 94 -14.21 -0.61 19.40
C ARG A 94 -14.84 -1.80 18.68
N GLY A 95 -14.08 -2.86 18.34
CA GLY A 95 -14.53 -3.98 17.50
C GLY A 95 -14.78 -3.57 16.04
N GLN A 96 -14.06 -2.57 15.54
CA GLN A 96 -14.18 -2.01 14.18
C GLN A 96 -12.89 -2.22 13.34
N GLU A 97 -12.10 -3.22 13.70
CA GLU A 97 -10.83 -3.53 13.04
C GLU A 97 -10.99 -4.24 11.69
N THR A 98 -12.22 -4.62 11.32
CA THR A 98 -12.47 -5.31 10.04
C THR A 98 -12.61 -4.32 8.89
N ILE A 99 -11.77 -4.47 7.88
CA ILE A 99 -11.78 -3.64 6.66
C ILE A 99 -12.10 -4.53 5.47
N VAL A 100 -13.12 -4.14 4.68
CA VAL A 100 -13.41 -4.79 3.40
C VAL A 100 -12.64 -4.09 2.29
N VAL A 101 -12.00 -4.87 1.42
CA VAL A 101 -11.13 -4.35 0.35
C VAL A 101 -11.42 -5.02 -0.99
N SER A 102 -11.20 -4.32 -2.09
CA SER A 102 -11.41 -4.87 -3.43
C SER A 102 -10.29 -5.81 -3.88
N SER A 103 -9.09 -5.72 -3.30
CA SER A 103 -7.90 -6.42 -3.76
C SER A 103 -6.97 -6.84 -2.62
N ASN A 104 -6.25 -7.92 -2.84
CA ASN A 104 -5.22 -8.45 -1.93
C ASN A 104 -4.07 -7.46 -1.68
N VAL A 105 -3.93 -6.43 -2.51
CA VAL A 105 -2.94 -5.35 -2.32
C VAL A 105 -3.03 -4.71 -0.96
N PHE A 106 -4.20 -4.67 -0.33
CA PHE A 106 -4.45 -4.10 0.99
C PHE A 106 -4.21 -5.08 2.16
N LYS A 107 -3.92 -6.37 1.89
CA LYS A 107 -3.71 -7.37 2.96
C LYS A 107 -2.50 -7.08 3.85
N TYR A 108 -1.59 -6.19 3.45
CA TYR A 108 -0.52 -5.74 4.34
C TYR A 108 -1.05 -5.04 5.60
N LEU A 109 -2.29 -4.54 5.60
CA LEU A 109 -2.94 -3.96 6.77
C LEU A 109 -3.10 -4.96 7.92
N GLU A 110 -3.08 -6.27 7.64
CA GLU A 110 -3.07 -7.31 8.66
C GLU A 110 -1.82 -7.23 9.56
N ASP A 111 -0.69 -6.76 9.01
CA ASP A 111 0.56 -6.57 9.79
C ASP A 111 0.45 -5.41 10.80
N TYR A 112 -0.57 -4.56 10.65
CA TYR A 112 -0.92 -3.48 11.58
C TYR A 112 -1.98 -3.89 12.60
N GLY A 113 -2.60 -5.07 12.43
CA GLY A 113 -3.61 -5.61 13.34
C GLY A 113 -5.05 -5.43 12.86
N PHE A 114 -5.28 -5.03 11.61
CA PHE A 114 -6.62 -5.08 11.01
C PHE A 114 -6.99 -6.52 10.62
N THR A 115 -8.27 -6.79 10.56
CA THR A 115 -8.83 -7.96 9.89
C THR A 115 -9.23 -7.55 8.48
N VAL A 116 -8.64 -8.16 7.45
CA VAL A 116 -8.90 -7.75 6.06
C VAL A 116 -9.76 -8.79 5.34
N ILE A 117 -10.90 -8.36 4.83
CA ILE A 117 -11.78 -9.14 3.96
C ILE A 117 -11.56 -8.69 2.52
N SER A 118 -10.86 -9.49 1.72
CA SER A 118 -10.57 -9.18 0.32
C SER A 118 -11.60 -9.79 -0.62
N LEU A 119 -12.12 -9.00 -1.57
CA LEU A 119 -13.06 -9.51 -2.57
C LEU A 119 -12.40 -10.47 -3.58
N GLU A 120 -11.08 -10.49 -3.69
CA GLU A 120 -10.38 -11.49 -4.49
C GLU A 120 -10.49 -12.93 -3.92
N ASP A 121 -10.90 -13.06 -2.66
CA ASP A 121 -11.17 -14.37 -2.04
C ASP A 121 -12.62 -14.84 -2.27
N TYR A 122 -13.43 -14.09 -3.04
CA TYR A 122 -14.84 -14.36 -3.30
C TYR A 122 -15.10 -14.65 -4.78
N GLU A 123 -16.09 -15.47 -5.04
CA GLU A 123 -16.62 -15.71 -6.38
C GLU A 123 -18.03 -15.14 -6.51
N PRO A 124 -18.44 -14.67 -7.72
CA PRO A 124 -19.79 -14.21 -7.97
C PRO A 124 -20.85 -15.28 -7.69
N ASN A 125 -22.05 -14.86 -7.30
CA ASN A 125 -23.21 -15.72 -7.07
C ASN A 125 -23.02 -16.80 -5.97
N THR A 126 -22.13 -16.54 -5.00
CA THR A 126 -21.88 -17.46 -3.87
C THR A 126 -22.65 -17.05 -2.62
N SER A 127 -22.89 -18.03 -1.72
CA SER A 127 -23.50 -17.78 -0.40
C SER A 127 -22.62 -16.87 0.46
N ASN A 128 -21.31 -16.97 0.34
CA ASN A 128 -20.35 -16.14 1.07
C ASN A 128 -20.48 -14.67 0.67
N LEU A 129 -20.57 -14.39 -0.64
CA LEU A 129 -20.79 -13.04 -1.14
C LEU A 129 -22.17 -12.49 -0.72
N SER A 130 -23.20 -13.35 -0.73
CA SER A 130 -24.53 -12.98 -0.24
C SER A 130 -24.53 -12.64 1.26
N SER A 131 -23.75 -13.35 2.06
CA SER A 131 -23.57 -13.06 3.48
C SER A 131 -22.84 -11.73 3.70
N LEU A 132 -21.78 -11.46 2.92
CA LEU A 132 -21.07 -10.17 2.95
C LEU A 132 -22.01 -9.03 2.57
N LYS A 133 -22.83 -9.21 1.53
CA LYS A 133 -23.88 -8.27 1.11
C LYS A 133 -24.89 -7.97 2.21
N SER A 134 -25.30 -9.00 2.96
CA SER A 134 -26.18 -8.84 4.12
C SER A 134 -25.54 -7.98 5.22
N ASN A 135 -24.23 -8.14 5.47
CA ASN A 135 -23.50 -7.35 6.45
C ASN A 135 -23.44 -5.86 6.05
N PHE A 136 -23.28 -5.55 4.78
CA PHE A 136 -23.38 -4.16 4.29
C PHE A 136 -24.80 -3.62 4.47
N ASN A 137 -25.84 -4.38 4.14
CA ASN A 137 -27.23 -3.96 4.26
C ASN A 137 -27.67 -3.76 5.72
N SER A 138 -27.12 -4.52 6.65
CA SER A 138 -27.36 -4.37 8.09
C SER A 138 -26.52 -3.28 8.75
N GLY A 139 -25.60 -2.66 8.01
CA GLY A 139 -24.72 -1.60 8.51
C GLY A 139 -23.52 -2.08 9.35
N VAL A 140 -23.26 -3.41 9.36
CA VAL A 140 -22.03 -3.98 9.96
C VAL A 140 -20.79 -3.45 9.24
N TYR A 141 -20.85 -3.36 7.91
CA TYR A 141 -19.85 -2.70 7.09
C TYR A 141 -20.49 -1.56 6.31
N ARG A 142 -19.75 -0.48 6.09
CA ARG A 142 -20.21 0.69 5.33
C ARG A 142 -19.29 1.05 4.18
N TYR A 143 -18.01 0.78 4.34
CA TYR A 143 -16.95 1.22 3.43
C TYR A 143 -16.25 0.02 2.81
N ILE A 144 -15.75 0.24 1.60
CA ILE A 144 -14.83 -0.67 0.93
C ILE A 144 -13.67 0.13 0.34
N LEU A 145 -12.44 -0.28 0.64
CA LEU A 145 -11.26 0.26 -0.04
C LEU A 145 -11.18 -0.31 -1.45
N THR A 146 -11.03 0.56 -2.43
CA THR A 146 -10.88 0.18 -3.83
C THR A 146 -9.60 0.77 -4.39
N ARG A 147 -9.08 0.17 -5.46
CA ARG A 147 -7.96 0.75 -6.20
C ARG A 147 -8.48 1.88 -7.07
N ALA A 148 -7.88 3.07 -6.96
CA ALA A 148 -8.27 4.21 -7.78
C ALA A 148 -7.93 3.97 -9.26
N ASN A 149 -8.78 4.47 -10.14
CA ASN A 149 -8.62 4.39 -11.60
C ASN A 149 -8.65 2.96 -12.18
N GLU A 150 -9.21 2.00 -11.43
CA GLU A 150 -9.45 0.65 -11.92
C GLU A 150 -10.94 0.36 -12.04
N GLU A 151 -11.28 -0.49 -13.00
CA GLU A 151 -12.66 -0.95 -13.15
C GLU A 151 -13.05 -1.90 -12.03
N ASP A 152 -14.30 -1.78 -11.58
CA ASP A 152 -14.86 -2.70 -10.61
C ASP A 152 -14.86 -4.14 -11.14
N SER A 153 -14.38 -5.08 -10.33
CA SER A 153 -14.49 -6.50 -10.62
C SER A 153 -15.96 -6.95 -10.65
N GLU A 154 -16.25 -8.11 -11.23
CA GLU A 154 -17.61 -8.69 -11.24
C GLU A 154 -18.15 -8.85 -9.81
N VAL A 155 -17.32 -9.31 -8.88
CA VAL A 155 -17.67 -9.46 -7.46
C VAL A 155 -18.03 -8.12 -6.83
N LEU A 156 -17.26 -7.06 -7.12
CA LEU A 156 -17.53 -5.73 -6.59
C LEU A 156 -18.79 -5.12 -7.20
N LYS A 157 -19.02 -5.31 -8.50
CA LYS A 157 -20.27 -4.89 -9.18
C LYS A 157 -21.50 -5.57 -8.56
N GLU A 158 -21.40 -6.89 -8.33
CA GLU A 158 -22.46 -7.66 -7.68
C GLU A 158 -22.70 -7.17 -6.25
N LEU A 159 -21.63 -6.94 -5.48
CA LEU A 159 -21.72 -6.46 -4.10
C LEU A 159 -22.38 -5.07 -4.03
N LYS A 160 -22.01 -4.14 -4.92
CA LYS A 160 -22.63 -2.81 -5.01
C LYS A 160 -24.10 -2.86 -5.42
N SER A 161 -24.51 -3.88 -6.19
CA SER A 161 -25.89 -4.03 -6.63
C SER A 161 -26.85 -4.30 -5.47
N GLY A 162 -27.65 -3.30 -5.10
CA GLY A 162 -28.64 -3.41 -4.00
C GLY A 162 -28.05 -3.27 -2.60
N THR A 163 -26.91 -2.62 -2.45
CA THR A 163 -26.32 -2.24 -1.17
C THR A 163 -25.93 -0.76 -1.16
N ASN A 164 -25.88 -0.16 0.03
CA ASN A 164 -25.44 1.23 0.22
C ASN A 164 -23.94 1.28 0.61
N ILE A 165 -23.08 0.74 -0.26
CA ILE A 165 -21.63 0.72 -0.01
C ILE A 165 -21.02 2.06 -0.40
N THR A 166 -20.18 2.60 0.45
CA THR A 166 -19.31 3.73 0.12
C THR A 166 -17.94 3.22 -0.29
N SER A 167 -17.58 3.38 -1.57
CA SER A 167 -16.23 3.09 -2.06
C SER A 167 -15.29 4.21 -1.68
N VAL A 168 -14.11 3.84 -1.17
CA VAL A 168 -13.01 4.73 -0.85
C VAL A 168 -11.84 4.38 -1.77
N PRO A 169 -11.64 5.14 -2.87
CA PRO A 169 -10.59 4.86 -3.83
C PRO A 169 -9.22 5.27 -3.27
N VAL A 170 -8.26 4.35 -3.31
CA VAL A 170 -6.88 4.56 -2.87
C VAL A 170 -5.97 4.63 -4.09
N ASN A 171 -5.15 5.67 -4.17
CA ASN A 171 -4.14 5.82 -5.20
C ASN A 171 -3.01 4.81 -4.95
N MET A 172 -2.77 3.91 -5.91
CA MET A 172 -1.74 2.87 -5.81
C MET A 172 -0.31 3.41 -6.04
N MET A 173 -0.18 4.66 -6.43
CA MET A 173 1.11 5.33 -6.66
C MET A 173 2.03 4.63 -7.68
N HIS A 174 1.45 3.88 -8.62
CA HIS A 174 2.21 3.31 -9.75
C HIS A 174 2.73 4.41 -10.68
N THR A 175 1.91 5.45 -10.88
CA THR A 175 2.24 6.64 -11.66
C THR A 175 1.56 7.85 -11.03
N LEU A 176 2.14 9.02 -11.22
CA LEU A 176 1.48 10.29 -10.93
C LEU A 176 0.69 10.73 -12.17
N SER A 177 -0.59 11.03 -11.99
CA SER A 177 -1.41 11.62 -13.05
C SER A 177 -0.98 13.07 -13.33
N GLU A 178 -1.42 13.62 -14.47
CA GLU A 178 -1.20 15.06 -14.75
C GLU A 178 -1.80 15.94 -13.65
N GLU A 179 -2.94 15.55 -13.08
CA GLU A 179 -3.57 16.25 -11.95
C GLU A 179 -2.70 16.18 -10.69
N ASN A 180 -2.15 15.00 -10.36
CA ASN A 180 -1.24 14.86 -9.23
C ASN A 180 0.00 15.74 -9.40
N HIS A 181 0.57 15.81 -10.61
CA HIS A 181 1.69 16.71 -10.90
C HIS A 181 1.30 18.17 -10.77
N ALA A 182 0.14 18.57 -11.29
CA ALA A 182 -0.37 19.96 -11.20
C ALA A 182 -0.58 20.39 -9.73
N ASN A 183 -1.01 19.46 -8.88
CA ASN A 183 -1.24 19.67 -7.44
C ASN A 183 0.02 19.50 -6.60
N ASN A 184 1.19 19.23 -7.21
CA ASN A 184 2.44 18.90 -6.51
C ASN A 184 2.29 17.75 -5.49
N GLU A 185 1.47 16.76 -5.82
CA GLU A 185 1.31 15.59 -4.96
C GLU A 185 2.59 14.77 -4.92
N THR A 186 2.87 14.24 -3.75
CA THR A 186 4.02 13.40 -3.46
C THR A 186 3.54 12.09 -2.82
N TYR A 187 4.43 11.11 -2.69
CA TYR A 187 4.15 9.92 -1.89
C TYR A 187 3.60 10.29 -0.50
N ILE A 188 4.22 11.26 0.16
CA ILE A 188 3.86 11.68 1.52
C ILE A 188 2.45 12.26 1.57
N SER A 189 2.06 13.13 0.62
CA SER A 189 0.72 13.71 0.59
C SER A 189 -0.35 12.66 0.32
N ILE A 190 -0.11 11.74 -0.61
CA ILE A 190 -1.03 10.64 -0.96
C ILE A 190 -1.18 9.68 0.22
N MET A 191 -0.09 9.31 0.89
CA MET A 191 -0.15 8.45 2.08
C MET A 191 -0.86 9.11 3.26
N ASN A 192 -0.69 10.42 3.47
CA ASN A 192 -1.43 11.16 4.49
C ASN A 192 -2.95 11.13 4.22
N GLN A 193 -3.36 11.28 2.96
CA GLN A 193 -4.76 11.13 2.58
C GLN A 193 -5.26 9.71 2.86
N TYR A 194 -4.50 8.69 2.46
CA TYR A 194 -4.86 7.31 2.73
C TYR A 194 -4.97 6.99 4.23
N ILE A 195 -4.07 7.50 5.07
CA ILE A 195 -4.15 7.35 6.53
C ILE A 195 -5.40 8.04 7.09
N SER A 196 -5.76 9.21 6.56
CA SER A 196 -7.00 9.91 6.91
C SER A 196 -8.24 9.09 6.52
N ASP A 197 -8.23 8.46 5.35
CA ASP A 197 -9.29 7.58 4.90
C ASP A 197 -9.42 6.33 5.79
N LEU A 198 -8.30 5.69 6.16
CA LEU A 198 -8.29 4.58 7.12
C LEU A 198 -8.94 4.98 8.45
N LYS A 199 -8.62 6.16 8.97
CA LYS A 199 -9.23 6.69 10.18
C LYS A 199 -10.74 6.90 10.03
N THR A 200 -11.18 7.38 8.88
CA THR A 200 -12.60 7.62 8.59
C THR A 200 -13.38 6.31 8.50
N ILE A 201 -12.87 5.32 7.75
CA ILE A 201 -13.55 4.04 7.55
C ILE A 201 -13.59 3.15 8.80
N THR A 202 -12.79 3.45 9.81
CA THR A 202 -12.73 2.72 11.08
C THR A 202 -13.40 3.46 12.24
N ASN A 203 -14.06 4.61 12.00
CA ASN A 203 -14.70 5.45 13.02
C ASN A 203 -16.20 5.69 12.74
N TYR A 204 -16.98 4.65 12.48
CA TYR A 204 -18.42 4.78 12.22
C TYR A 204 -19.26 3.99 13.20
#